data_60b07f56cd9f03ef2127cc5f0cc1f199
#
_entry.id   60b07f56cd9f03ef2127cc5f0cc1f199
#
_cell.length_a   1.000
_cell.length_b   1.000
_cell.length_c   1.000
_cell.angle_alpha   90.00
_cell.angle_beta   90.00
_cell.angle_gamma   90.00
#
_symmetry.space_group_name_H-M   'P 1'
#
loop_
_entity.id
_entity.type
_entity.pdbx_description
1 polymer ?
#
loop_
_entity_poly.entity_id
_entity_poly.type
_entity_poly.pdbx_seq_one_letter_code
_entity_poly.pdbx_strand_id
1 'polypeptide(L)'
;MAVTNHERVAKALELLKSGLGPFVEREFKSVHKGQALAEAQRFVTSERLDANRPFSAWDAAVLLHLMWEAWNDVFRRTLGHAERTLVSELRDVRNRWAHQEPFSTDDAYRALDSAGRLLSAVSAPQAADIEKMKMELLRLRFDEQARSEKRKASGTAIESPAAGNLKPWREVVTPHKDVASGRYQQAEFAA
;
A
#
# COMPACT_ATOMS: atom_id res chain seq x y z
N MET A 1 -7.34 15.02 0.54
CA MET A 1 -6.17 14.64 -0.27
C MET A 1 -6.09 13.11 -0.33
N ALA A 2 -5.71 12.54 -1.46
CA ALA A 2 -5.52 11.09 -1.55
C ALA A 2 -4.24 10.70 -0.81
N VAL A 3 -4.32 9.70 0.08
CA VAL A 3 -3.17 9.17 0.82
C VAL A 3 -2.24 8.45 -0.16
N THR A 4 -0.97 8.81 -0.18
CA THR A 4 0.05 8.18 -1.02
C THR A 4 0.42 6.78 -0.51
N ASN A 5 1.00 5.94 -1.37
CA ASN A 5 1.47 4.62 -0.94
C ASN A 5 2.62 4.72 0.07
N HIS A 6 3.47 5.74 -0.05
CA HIS A 6 4.54 6.02 0.92
C HIS A 6 3.99 6.36 2.32
N GLU A 7 2.91 7.17 2.39
CA GLU A 7 2.23 7.48 3.65
C GLU A 7 1.52 6.25 4.25
N ARG A 8 0.95 5.37 3.42
CA ARG A 8 0.38 4.10 3.89
C ARG A 8 1.44 3.20 4.52
N VAL A 9 2.61 3.07 3.88
CA VAL A 9 3.73 2.30 4.42
C VAL A 9 4.25 2.94 5.72
N ALA A 10 4.36 4.28 5.79
CA ALA A 10 4.71 4.98 7.03
C ALA A 10 3.77 4.64 8.17
N LYS A 11 2.46 4.69 7.91
CA LYS A 11 1.44 4.34 8.91
C LYS A 11 1.52 2.89 9.36
N ALA A 12 1.79 1.97 8.43
CA ALA A 12 2.00 0.55 8.75
C ALA A 12 3.23 0.35 9.65
N LEU A 13 4.33 1.07 9.42
CA LEU A 13 5.52 1.02 10.27
C LEU A 13 5.27 1.57 11.68
N GLU A 14 4.43 2.61 11.83
CA GLU A 14 4.01 3.10 13.14
C GLU A 14 3.16 2.07 13.91
N LEU A 15 2.22 1.41 13.22
CA LEU A 15 1.41 0.34 13.82
C LEU A 15 2.27 -0.87 14.19
N LEU A 16 3.25 -1.23 13.36
CA LEU A 16 4.26 -2.25 13.67
C LEU A 16 5.03 -1.91 14.94
N LYS A 17 5.56 -0.69 15.05
CA LYS A 17 6.24 -0.22 16.26
C LYS A 17 5.35 -0.42 17.49
N SER A 18 4.11 0.03 17.43
CA SER A 18 3.18 -0.02 18.54
C SER A 18 2.78 -1.45 18.94
N GLY A 19 2.69 -2.37 17.97
CA GLY A 19 2.32 -3.76 18.23
C GLY A 19 3.49 -4.64 18.60
N LEU A 20 4.67 -4.45 17.99
CA LEU A 20 5.85 -5.27 18.26
C LEU A 20 6.55 -4.90 19.57
N GLY A 21 6.54 -3.62 19.98
CA GLY A 21 7.22 -3.16 21.19
C GLY A 21 6.87 -3.98 22.46
N PRO A 22 5.58 -4.10 22.82
CA PRO A 22 5.15 -4.91 23.96
C PRO A 22 5.47 -6.39 23.84
N PHE A 23 5.38 -6.96 22.62
CA PHE A 23 5.74 -8.36 22.35
C PHE A 23 7.23 -8.60 22.59
N VAL A 24 8.10 -7.80 21.96
CA VAL A 24 9.55 -7.90 22.09
C VAL A 24 9.98 -7.76 23.54
N GLU A 25 9.42 -6.77 24.27
CA GLU A 25 9.70 -6.59 25.69
C GLU A 25 9.32 -7.83 26.50
N ARG A 26 8.15 -8.40 26.26
CA ARG A 26 7.67 -9.62 26.95
C ARG A 26 8.61 -10.81 26.70
N GLU A 27 8.98 -11.05 25.45
CA GLU A 27 9.83 -12.17 25.08
C GLU A 27 11.25 -12.02 25.68
N PHE A 28 11.84 -10.83 25.60
CA PHE A 28 13.13 -10.57 26.24
C PHE A 28 13.08 -10.74 27.77
N LYS A 29 12.02 -10.25 28.42
CA LYS A 29 11.81 -10.44 29.85
C LYS A 29 11.63 -11.90 30.25
N SER A 30 11.00 -12.70 29.39
CA SER A 30 10.83 -14.14 29.66
C SER A 30 12.15 -14.91 29.67
N VAL A 31 13.09 -14.52 28.78
CA VAL A 31 14.40 -15.16 28.63
C VAL A 31 15.43 -14.56 29.58
N HIS A 32 15.56 -13.24 29.64
CA HIS A 32 16.65 -12.54 30.33
C HIS A 32 16.23 -11.87 31.65
N LYS A 33 14.95 -12.00 32.04
CA LYS A 33 14.42 -11.47 33.30
C LYS A 33 14.78 -9.99 33.52
N GLY A 34 15.42 -9.65 34.64
CA GLY A 34 15.80 -8.28 35.00
C GLY A 34 16.87 -7.65 34.09
N GLN A 35 17.57 -8.43 33.28
CA GLN A 35 18.62 -7.94 32.36
C GLN A 35 18.11 -7.77 30.93
N ALA A 36 16.81 -7.90 30.68
CA ALA A 36 16.19 -7.89 29.35
C ALA A 36 16.60 -6.67 28.50
N LEU A 37 16.58 -5.47 29.06
CA LEU A 37 16.94 -4.26 28.35
C LEU A 37 18.43 -4.21 28.00
N ALA A 38 19.31 -4.55 28.94
CA ALA A 38 20.76 -4.58 28.73
C ALA A 38 21.15 -5.62 27.69
N GLU A 39 20.53 -6.81 27.71
CA GLU A 39 20.78 -7.84 26.70
C GLU A 39 20.25 -7.42 25.31
N ALA A 40 19.08 -6.82 25.23
CA ALA A 40 18.55 -6.32 23.96
C ALA A 40 19.47 -5.23 23.35
N GLN A 41 20.04 -4.38 24.16
CA GLN A 41 20.98 -3.34 23.73
C GLN A 41 22.28 -3.90 23.13
N ARG A 42 22.71 -5.08 23.47
CA ARG A 42 23.88 -5.74 22.87
C ARG A 42 23.71 -6.07 21.40
N PHE A 43 22.46 -6.32 20.97
CA PHE A 43 22.15 -6.60 19.57
C PHE A 43 21.97 -5.33 18.74
N VAL A 44 21.87 -4.16 19.40
CA VAL A 44 21.64 -2.88 18.72
C VAL A 44 22.83 -1.98 18.94
N THR A 45 23.52 -1.62 17.86
CA THR A 45 24.70 -0.75 17.93
C THR A 45 24.38 0.56 18.66
N SER A 46 25.23 0.94 19.61
CA SER A 46 25.04 2.04 20.58
C SER A 46 24.79 3.43 19.98
N GLU A 47 25.10 3.64 18.71
CA GLU A 47 24.85 4.91 18.00
C GLU A 47 23.35 5.20 17.75
N ARG A 48 22.49 4.20 17.86
CA ARG A 48 21.04 4.29 17.58
C ARG A 48 20.16 4.35 18.82
N LEU A 49 20.70 4.09 19.99
CA LEU A 49 19.93 4.01 21.24
C LEU A 49 20.61 4.76 22.37
N ASP A 50 19.85 5.68 22.98
CA ASP A 50 20.16 6.15 24.33
C ASP A 50 20.04 4.96 25.30
N ALA A 51 21.07 4.73 26.11
CA ALA A 51 21.25 3.56 26.98
C ALA A 51 20.07 3.29 27.96
N ASN A 52 19.15 4.22 28.16
CA ASN A 52 18.01 4.11 29.07
C ASN A 52 16.63 4.12 28.40
N ARG A 53 16.59 3.98 27.06
CA ARG A 53 15.32 4.05 26.34
C ARG A 53 14.53 2.75 26.49
N PRO A 54 13.27 2.76 26.98
CA PRO A 54 12.46 1.56 27.10
C PRO A 54 12.08 1.01 25.72
N PHE A 55 11.76 -0.29 25.65
CA PHE A 55 11.36 -0.95 24.39
C PHE A 55 10.22 -0.24 23.65
N SER A 56 9.29 0.35 24.38
CA SER A 56 8.15 1.11 23.81
C SER A 56 8.56 2.37 23.05
N ALA A 57 9.76 2.89 23.29
CA ALA A 57 10.28 4.07 22.62
C ALA A 57 11.14 3.72 21.38
N TRP A 58 11.43 2.44 21.13
CA TRP A 58 12.19 1.99 19.98
C TRP A 58 11.37 2.08 18.69
N ASP A 59 12.00 2.46 17.60
CA ASP A 59 11.32 2.52 16.31
C ASP A 59 11.17 1.12 15.66
N ALA A 60 10.37 1.04 14.60
CA ALA A 60 10.15 -0.22 13.90
C ALA A 60 11.45 -0.83 13.34
N ALA A 61 12.43 0.00 12.95
CA ALA A 61 13.70 -0.49 12.43
C ALA A 61 14.50 -1.22 13.49
N VAL A 62 14.58 -0.64 14.69
CA VAL A 62 15.30 -1.23 15.82
C VAL A 62 14.61 -2.51 16.27
N LEU A 63 13.27 -2.51 16.39
CA LEU A 63 12.53 -3.69 16.79
C LEU A 63 12.68 -4.85 15.79
N LEU A 64 12.55 -4.58 14.49
CA LEU A 64 12.73 -5.59 13.45
C LEU A 64 14.17 -6.09 13.37
N HIS A 65 15.17 -5.21 13.56
CA HIS A 65 16.57 -5.60 13.63
C HIS A 65 16.83 -6.52 14.82
N LEU A 66 16.36 -6.13 16.00
CA LEU A 66 16.48 -6.95 17.21
C LEU A 66 15.81 -8.32 17.05
N MET A 67 14.61 -8.36 16.46
CA MET A 67 13.93 -9.63 16.19
C MET A 67 14.74 -10.53 15.25
N TRP A 68 15.44 -9.96 14.29
CA TRP A 68 16.29 -10.72 13.37
C TRP A 68 17.54 -11.26 14.04
N GLU A 69 18.29 -10.40 14.76
CA GLU A 69 19.57 -10.78 15.39
C GLU A 69 19.36 -11.76 16.57
N ALA A 70 18.42 -11.46 17.46
CA ALA A 70 18.12 -12.29 18.62
C ALA A 70 17.15 -13.45 18.30
N TRP A 71 16.92 -13.78 17.02
CA TRP A 71 15.92 -14.77 16.62
C TRP A 71 16.09 -16.11 17.32
N ASN A 72 17.29 -16.67 17.25
CA ASN A 72 17.54 -18.02 17.79
C ASN A 72 17.47 -18.07 19.31
N ASP A 73 17.84 -16.99 19.97
CA ASP A 73 17.97 -16.94 21.43
C ASP A 73 16.62 -16.63 22.10
N VAL A 74 15.80 -15.77 21.46
CA VAL A 74 14.57 -15.24 22.06
C VAL A 74 13.31 -15.69 21.34
N PHE A 75 13.21 -15.45 20.01
CA PHE A 75 11.93 -15.52 19.30
C PHE A 75 11.59 -16.88 18.70
N ARG A 76 12.58 -17.73 18.42
CA ARG A 76 12.38 -19.07 17.82
C ARG A 76 11.44 -19.97 18.60
N ARG A 77 11.23 -19.71 19.89
CA ARG A 77 10.35 -20.51 20.75
C ARG A 77 8.87 -20.17 20.57
N THR A 78 8.59 -18.94 20.18
CA THR A 78 7.23 -18.39 20.05
C THR A 78 6.81 -18.14 18.61
N LEU A 79 7.79 -17.95 17.71
CA LEU A 79 7.57 -17.67 16.29
C LEU A 79 8.25 -18.71 15.41
N GLY A 80 7.67 -18.99 14.25
CA GLY A 80 8.16 -19.95 13.28
C GLY A 80 8.97 -19.33 12.14
N HIS A 81 9.37 -20.17 11.18
CA HIS A 81 10.13 -19.74 10.00
C HIS A 81 9.38 -18.71 9.13
N ALA A 82 8.06 -18.84 9.06
CA ALA A 82 7.23 -17.91 8.29
C ALA A 82 7.35 -16.49 8.85
N GLU A 83 7.28 -16.33 10.18
CA GLU A 83 7.38 -15.04 10.84
C GLU A 83 8.79 -14.43 10.68
N ARG A 84 9.84 -15.27 10.69
CA ARG A 84 11.20 -14.81 10.41
C ARG A 84 11.32 -14.20 9.00
N THR A 85 10.67 -14.82 8.02
CA THR A 85 10.64 -14.30 6.65
C THR A 85 9.91 -12.96 6.59
N LEU A 86 8.78 -12.82 7.31
CA LEU A 86 8.05 -11.55 7.43
C LEU A 86 8.92 -10.45 8.06
N VAL A 87 9.69 -10.77 9.11
CA VAL A 87 10.63 -9.83 9.72
C VAL A 87 11.67 -9.35 8.71
N SER A 88 12.27 -10.27 7.92
CA SER A 88 13.23 -9.90 6.87
C SER A 88 12.60 -8.99 5.82
N GLU A 89 11.43 -9.35 5.31
CA GLU A 89 10.71 -8.56 4.31
C GLU A 89 10.36 -7.16 4.82
N LEU A 90 9.90 -7.05 6.05
CA LEU A 90 9.55 -5.75 6.65
C LEU A 90 10.77 -4.89 6.95
N ARG A 91 11.95 -5.47 7.19
CA ARG A 91 13.22 -4.73 7.25
C ARG A 91 13.54 -4.09 5.91
N ASP A 92 13.37 -4.82 4.82
CA ASP A 92 13.59 -4.29 3.47
C ASP A 92 12.58 -3.19 3.13
N VAL A 93 11.29 -3.39 3.45
CA VAL A 93 10.25 -2.35 3.30
C VAL A 93 10.62 -1.08 4.07
N ARG A 94 11.07 -1.22 5.34
CA ARG A 94 11.49 -0.08 6.16
C ARG A 94 12.70 0.64 5.57
N ASN A 95 13.68 -0.09 5.04
CA ASN A 95 14.86 0.50 4.42
C ASN A 95 14.50 1.28 3.17
N ARG A 96 13.71 0.71 2.26
CA ARG A 96 13.18 1.40 1.07
C ARG A 96 12.41 2.67 1.47
N TRP A 97 11.57 2.59 2.49
CA TRP A 97 10.83 3.74 2.99
C TRP A 97 11.77 4.84 3.50
N ALA A 98 12.81 4.50 4.27
CA ALA A 98 13.78 5.46 4.80
C ALA A 98 14.62 6.13 3.70
N HIS A 99 14.87 5.43 2.60
CA HIS A 99 15.56 5.97 1.42
C HIS A 99 14.64 6.70 0.45
N GLN A 100 13.38 6.94 0.82
CA GLN A 100 12.40 7.66 -0.01
C GLN A 100 12.14 6.97 -1.37
N GLU A 101 12.33 5.65 -1.44
CA GLU A 101 12.03 4.90 -2.65
C GLU A 101 10.52 4.88 -2.93
N PRO A 102 10.10 4.92 -4.21
CA PRO A 102 8.68 4.86 -4.55
C PRO A 102 8.09 3.48 -4.24
N PHE A 103 6.83 3.48 -3.79
CA PHE A 103 6.04 2.27 -3.59
C PHE A 103 4.91 2.19 -4.61
N SER A 104 4.88 1.13 -5.39
CA SER A 104 3.71 0.79 -6.20
C SER A 104 2.54 0.39 -5.30
N THR A 105 1.34 0.31 -5.86
CA THR A 105 0.16 -0.18 -5.12
C THR A 105 0.35 -1.63 -4.66
N ASP A 106 1.02 -2.45 -5.46
CA ASP A 106 1.34 -3.85 -5.10
C ASP A 106 2.39 -3.94 -3.99
N ASP A 107 3.43 -3.09 -4.02
CA ASP A 107 4.40 -3.00 -2.92
C ASP A 107 3.74 -2.59 -1.61
N ALA A 108 2.87 -1.57 -1.65
CA ALA A 108 2.16 -1.11 -0.47
C ALA A 108 1.20 -2.19 0.07
N TYR A 109 0.48 -2.90 -0.81
CA TYR A 109 -0.37 -4.02 -0.42
C TYR A 109 0.44 -5.13 0.25
N ARG A 110 1.57 -5.52 -0.34
CA ARG A 110 2.46 -6.55 0.19
C ARG A 110 3.03 -6.15 1.55
N ALA A 111 3.45 -4.90 1.71
CA ALA A 111 3.93 -4.37 2.99
C ALA A 111 2.85 -4.43 4.09
N LEU A 112 1.61 -4.05 3.75
CA LEU A 112 0.46 -4.15 4.66
C LEU A 112 0.13 -5.61 5.01
N ASP A 113 0.16 -6.52 4.03
CA ASP A 113 -0.12 -7.95 4.28
C ASP A 113 0.93 -8.56 5.21
N SER A 114 2.21 -8.33 4.94
CA SER A 114 3.31 -8.84 5.77
C SER A 114 3.26 -8.26 7.19
N ALA A 115 2.95 -6.96 7.33
CA ALA A 115 2.77 -6.32 8.64
C ALA A 115 1.57 -6.89 9.40
N GLY A 116 0.43 -7.06 8.74
CA GLY A 116 -0.78 -7.63 9.32
C GLY A 116 -0.56 -9.07 9.81
N ARG A 117 0.09 -9.89 9.01
CA ARG A 117 0.41 -11.28 9.36
C ARG A 117 1.37 -11.37 10.55
N LEU A 118 2.42 -10.54 10.58
CA LEU A 118 3.36 -10.52 11.71
C LEU A 118 2.67 -10.06 12.99
N LEU A 119 1.87 -8.98 12.92
CA LEU A 119 1.11 -8.48 14.07
C LEU A 119 0.06 -9.49 14.58
N SER A 120 -0.57 -10.23 13.68
CA SER A 120 -1.49 -11.32 14.03
C SER A 120 -0.76 -12.47 14.75
N ALA A 121 0.42 -12.85 14.24
CA ALA A 121 1.23 -13.91 14.85
C ALA A 121 1.66 -13.57 16.30
N VAL A 122 1.90 -12.28 16.58
CA VAL A 122 2.23 -11.82 17.95
C VAL A 122 0.99 -11.42 18.78
N SER A 123 -0.21 -11.62 18.23
CA SER A 123 -1.50 -11.29 18.85
C SER A 123 -1.63 -9.80 19.21
N ALA A 124 -1.05 -8.91 18.38
CA ALA A 124 -1.13 -7.47 18.57
C ALA A 124 -2.47 -6.92 18.04
N PRO A 125 -3.19 -6.08 18.80
CA PRO A 125 -4.48 -5.52 18.38
C PRO A 125 -4.38 -4.64 17.12
N GLN A 126 -3.23 -4.08 16.84
CA GLN A 126 -2.95 -3.27 15.65
C GLN A 126 -3.09 -4.04 14.33
N ALA A 127 -3.12 -5.37 14.36
CA ALA A 127 -3.40 -6.20 13.20
C ALA A 127 -4.74 -5.83 12.53
N ALA A 128 -5.76 -5.50 13.33
CA ALA A 128 -7.07 -5.10 12.81
C ALA A 128 -7.03 -3.76 12.04
N ASP A 129 -6.19 -2.83 12.46
CA ASP A 129 -6.04 -1.54 11.77
C ASP A 129 -5.26 -1.69 10.46
N ILE A 130 -4.24 -2.54 10.43
CA ILE A 130 -3.54 -2.91 9.19
C ILE A 130 -4.52 -3.58 8.21
N GLU A 131 -5.38 -4.48 8.68
CA GLU A 131 -6.36 -5.15 7.81
C GLU A 131 -7.34 -4.15 7.19
N LYS A 132 -7.82 -3.16 7.95
CA LYS A 132 -8.64 -2.07 7.40
C LYS A 132 -7.90 -1.30 6.29
N MET A 133 -6.65 -0.92 6.52
CA MET A 133 -5.83 -0.21 5.53
C MET A 133 -5.62 -1.05 4.26
N LYS A 134 -5.41 -2.36 4.41
CA LYS A 134 -5.27 -3.30 3.30
C LYS A 134 -6.55 -3.38 2.48
N MET A 135 -7.71 -3.49 3.13
CA MET A 135 -9.01 -3.51 2.46
C MET A 135 -9.35 -2.20 1.74
N GLU A 136 -8.98 -1.05 2.31
CA GLU A 136 -9.11 0.25 1.64
C GLU A 136 -8.27 0.32 0.36
N LEU A 137 -7.02 -0.14 0.42
CA LEU A 137 -6.13 -0.17 -0.73
C LEU A 137 -6.65 -1.10 -1.84
N LEU A 138 -7.20 -2.26 -1.49
CA LEU A 138 -7.86 -3.17 -2.44
C LEU A 138 -9.05 -2.52 -3.14
N ARG A 139 -9.92 -1.81 -2.41
CA ARG A 139 -11.07 -1.10 -3.01
C ARG A 139 -10.60 -0.06 -4.03
N LEU A 140 -9.59 0.74 -3.69
CA LEU A 140 -9.01 1.72 -4.63
C LEU A 140 -8.46 1.04 -5.89
N ARG A 141 -7.78 -0.08 -5.75
CA ARG A 141 -7.23 -0.87 -6.88
C ARG A 141 -8.34 -1.38 -7.79
N PHE A 142 -9.41 -1.94 -7.25
CA PHE A 142 -10.56 -2.41 -8.04
C PHE A 142 -11.28 -1.26 -8.75
N ASP A 143 -11.45 -0.11 -8.09
CA ASP A 143 -12.04 1.07 -8.70
C ASP A 143 -11.20 1.60 -9.88
N GLU A 144 -9.89 1.63 -9.75
CA GLU A 144 -8.97 2.04 -10.82
C GLU A 144 -9.02 1.06 -11.99
N GLN A 145 -9.03 -0.24 -11.72
CA GLN A 145 -9.14 -1.27 -12.74
C GLN A 145 -10.47 -1.16 -13.50
N ALA A 146 -11.58 -1.05 -12.78
CA ALA A 146 -12.91 -0.89 -13.40
C ALA A 146 -13.00 0.36 -14.29
N ARG A 147 -12.40 1.48 -13.85
CA ARG A 147 -12.33 2.72 -14.67
C ARG A 147 -11.44 2.52 -15.90
N SER A 148 -10.33 1.80 -15.77
CA SER A 148 -9.45 1.48 -16.90
C SER A 148 -10.14 0.60 -17.93
N GLU A 149 -10.86 -0.41 -17.49
CA GLU A 149 -11.62 -1.30 -18.38
C GLU A 149 -12.76 -0.56 -19.11
N LYS A 150 -13.49 0.30 -18.39
CA LYS A 150 -14.51 1.16 -19.02
C LYS A 150 -13.92 2.06 -20.10
N ARG A 151 -12.74 2.67 -19.87
CA ARG A 151 -12.05 3.50 -20.87
C ARG A 151 -11.62 2.68 -22.07
N LYS A 152 -11.10 1.48 -21.87
CA LYS A 152 -10.72 0.57 -22.97
C LYS A 152 -11.95 0.16 -23.78
N ALA A 153 -13.03 -0.22 -23.12
CA ALA A 153 -14.28 -0.59 -23.80
C ALA A 153 -14.89 0.57 -24.59
N SER A 154 -14.83 1.80 -24.08
CA SER A 154 -15.29 2.98 -24.81
C SER A 154 -14.36 3.33 -25.98
N GLY A 155 -13.05 3.13 -25.84
CA GLY A 155 -12.08 3.33 -26.93
C GLY A 155 -12.27 2.34 -28.08
N THR A 156 -12.48 1.06 -27.76
CA THR A 156 -12.77 0.03 -28.76
C THR A 156 -14.14 0.20 -29.44
N ALA A 157 -15.11 0.81 -28.76
CA ALA A 157 -16.41 1.15 -29.37
C ALA A 157 -16.28 2.25 -30.44
N ILE A 158 -15.30 3.15 -30.30
CA ILE A 158 -15.02 4.19 -31.32
C ILE A 158 -14.25 3.60 -32.51
N GLU A 159 -13.46 2.57 -32.31
CA GLU A 159 -12.75 1.83 -33.37
C GLU A 159 -13.55 0.65 -33.96
N SER A 160 -14.81 0.49 -33.58
CA SER A 160 -15.69 -0.53 -34.16
C SER A 160 -15.79 -0.33 -35.69
N PRO A 161 -15.71 -1.41 -36.50
CA PRO A 161 -15.87 -1.34 -37.96
C PRO A 161 -17.16 -0.62 -38.40
N ALA A 162 -18.17 -0.61 -37.55
CA ALA A 162 -19.39 0.16 -37.79
C ALA A 162 -19.17 1.68 -37.74
N ALA A 163 -18.18 2.17 -36.95
CA ALA A 163 -17.83 3.60 -36.93
C ALA A 163 -16.98 3.99 -38.15
N GLY A 164 -16.18 3.06 -38.71
CA GLY A 164 -15.43 3.26 -39.93
C GLY A 164 -16.26 3.40 -41.21
N ASN A 165 -17.52 2.97 -41.16
CA ASN A 165 -18.49 3.10 -42.28
C ASN A 165 -19.41 4.32 -42.14
N LEU A 166 -19.33 5.09 -41.08
CA LEU A 166 -20.08 6.34 -40.93
C LEU A 166 -19.41 7.40 -41.79
N LYS A 167 -19.99 7.65 -42.97
CA LYS A 167 -19.56 8.78 -43.80
C LYS A 167 -19.78 10.09 -43.04
N PRO A 168 -18.93 11.10 -43.26
CA PRO A 168 -19.15 12.43 -42.72
C PRO A 168 -20.59 12.85 -43.03
N TRP A 169 -21.29 13.43 -42.05
CA TRP A 169 -22.72 13.80 -42.19
C TRP A 169 -23.01 14.64 -43.47
N ARG A 170 -22.03 15.40 -43.96
CA ARG A 170 -22.11 16.18 -45.20
C ARG A 170 -22.16 15.35 -46.46
N GLU A 171 -21.71 14.08 -46.39
CA GLU A 171 -21.78 13.11 -47.51
C GLU A 171 -23.06 12.26 -47.46
N VAL A 172 -23.69 12.20 -46.28
CA VAL A 172 -24.90 11.37 -46.08
C VAL A 172 -26.17 12.19 -46.23
N VAL A 173 -26.14 13.47 -45.84
CA VAL A 173 -27.28 14.38 -45.97
C VAL A 173 -27.22 15.08 -47.32
N THR A 174 -28.01 14.60 -48.26
CA THR A 174 -28.31 15.35 -49.50
C THR A 174 -29.40 16.36 -49.17
N PRO A 175 -29.12 17.68 -49.21
CA PRO A 175 -30.13 18.69 -48.98
C PRO A 175 -31.21 18.58 -50.05
N HIS A 176 -32.47 18.80 -49.66
CA HIS A 176 -33.59 18.82 -50.58
C HIS A 176 -33.30 19.82 -51.74
N LYS A 177 -33.72 19.48 -52.95
CA LYS A 177 -33.40 20.25 -54.17
C LYS A 177 -33.67 21.74 -54.02
N ASP A 178 -34.72 22.10 -53.31
CA ASP A 178 -35.10 23.52 -53.09
C ASP A 178 -34.15 24.25 -52.12
N VAL A 179 -33.58 23.52 -51.13
CA VAL A 179 -32.56 24.04 -50.20
C VAL A 179 -31.22 24.16 -50.94
N ALA A 180 -30.87 23.19 -51.77
CA ALA A 180 -29.65 23.24 -52.57
C ALA A 180 -29.70 24.34 -53.64
N SER A 181 -30.89 24.75 -54.14
CA SER A 181 -31.08 25.82 -55.06
C SER A 181 -31.13 27.23 -54.43
N GLY A 182 -31.03 27.34 -53.11
CA GLY A 182 -31.04 28.62 -52.39
C GLY A 182 -32.41 29.25 -52.20
N ARG A 183 -33.52 28.58 -52.58
CA ARG A 183 -34.87 29.15 -52.49
C ARG A 183 -35.38 29.42 -51.07
N TYR A 184 -34.76 28.79 -50.04
CA TYR A 184 -35.18 28.90 -48.64
C TYR A 184 -34.14 29.53 -47.72
N GLN A 185 -33.09 30.18 -48.28
CA GLN A 185 -32.08 30.84 -47.45
C GLN A 185 -32.58 32.00 -46.61
N GLN A 186 -33.75 32.55 -46.94
CA GLN A 186 -34.33 33.68 -46.19
C GLN A 186 -35.36 33.27 -45.15
N ALA A 187 -35.80 32.00 -45.10
CA ALA A 187 -36.81 31.54 -44.14
C ALA A 187 -36.28 31.24 -42.74
N GLU A 188 -34.98 30.98 -42.60
CA GLU A 188 -34.39 30.62 -41.31
C GLU A 188 -34.07 31.81 -40.40
N PHE A 189 -34.10 33.03 -40.92
CA PHE A 189 -33.79 34.24 -40.14
C PHE A 189 -34.99 35.12 -39.82
N ALA A 190 -36.19 34.65 -40.07
CA ALA A 190 -37.42 35.40 -39.82
C ALA A 190 -38.28 34.83 -38.68
N ALA A 191 -37.69 33.96 -37.78
CA ALA A 191 -38.37 33.43 -36.61
C ALA A 191 -37.72 33.95 -35.33
#